data_18da644c5e3f93bbb3c874fe3c5f7519
#
_entry.id   18da644c5e3f93bbb3c874fe3c5f7519
#
_cell.length_a   1.000
_cell.length_b   1.000
_cell.length_c   1.000
_cell.angle_alpha   90.00
_cell.angle_beta   90.00
_cell.angle_gamma   90.00
#
_symmetry.space_group_name_H-M   'P 1'
#
loop_
_entity.id
_entity.type
_entity.pdbx_description
1 polymer ?
#
loop_
_entity_poly.entity_id
_entity_poly.type
_entity_poly.pdbx_seq_one_letter_code
_entity_poly.pdbx_strand_id
1 'polypeptide(L)'
;MNDAAGRAAELKKLQVFADTNDLTIELADKKGGVYEGRMGVHTDHLITQNVGGRKLIVHDKALVGDALRPRQDLRIDYSSKTPAVTHMGPTRNKGLSR
;
A
#
# COMPACT_ATOMS: atom_id res chain seq x y z
N MET A 1 -21.10 4.16 11.08
CA MET A 1 -20.57 4.28 10.82
C MET A 1 -20.11 4.52 9.76
N ASN A 2 -19.56 5.04 9.47
CA ASN A 2 -19.38 5.53 8.44
C ASN A 2 -18.04 5.37 7.94
N ASP A 3 -17.52 4.14 7.79
CA ASP A 3 -16.22 3.85 7.22
C ASP A 3 -16.10 4.41 5.82
N ALA A 4 -17.18 4.42 5.07
CA ALA A 4 -17.13 4.96 3.71
C ALA A 4 -16.79 6.44 3.71
N ALA A 5 -17.42 7.20 4.60
CA ALA A 5 -17.13 8.63 4.70
C ALA A 5 -15.71 8.87 5.22
N GLY A 6 -15.27 8.07 6.19
CA GLY A 6 -13.91 8.18 6.71
C GLY A 6 -12.89 7.89 5.64
N ARG A 7 -13.11 6.83 4.86
CA ARG A 7 -12.20 6.48 3.77
C ARG A 7 -12.15 7.55 2.69
N ALA A 8 -13.29 8.15 2.38
CA ALA A 8 -13.32 9.22 1.37
C ALA A 8 -12.48 10.40 1.83
N ALA A 9 -12.59 10.79 3.10
CA ALA A 9 -11.80 11.89 3.63
C ALA A 9 -10.31 11.54 3.63
N GLU A 10 -9.98 10.31 4.01
CA GLU A 10 -8.59 9.86 4.01
C GLU A 10 -8.02 9.83 2.61
N LEU A 11 -8.80 9.35 1.65
CA LEU A 11 -8.36 9.30 0.27
C LEU A 11 -8.07 10.70 -0.25
N LYS A 12 -8.88 11.66 0.13
CA LYS A 12 -8.67 13.04 -0.26
C LYS A 12 -7.35 13.57 0.31
N LYS A 13 -7.04 13.24 1.56
CA LYS A 13 -5.77 13.62 2.16
C LYS A 13 -4.59 13.00 1.42
N LEU A 14 -4.73 11.75 1.03
CA LEU A 14 -3.68 11.08 0.28
C LEU A 14 -3.52 11.70 -1.10
N GLN A 15 -4.62 12.13 -1.71
CA GLN A 15 -4.56 12.81 -3.00
C GLN A 15 -3.77 14.12 -2.89
N VAL A 16 -4.00 14.88 -1.82
CA VAL A 16 -3.25 16.12 -1.59
C VAL A 16 -1.77 15.81 -1.41
N PHE A 17 -1.47 14.78 -0.63
CA PHE A 17 -0.09 14.36 -0.44
C PHE A 17 0.56 13.99 -1.78
N ALA A 18 -0.15 13.24 -2.60
CA ALA A 18 0.38 12.81 -3.90
C ALA A 18 0.60 14.02 -4.81
N ASP A 19 -0.36 14.92 -4.87
CA ASP A 19 -0.24 16.12 -5.70
C ASP A 19 0.95 16.97 -5.26
N THR A 20 1.14 17.10 -3.95
CA THR A 20 2.24 17.88 -3.41
C THR A 20 3.59 17.27 -3.76
N ASN A 21 3.65 15.95 -3.89
CA ASN A 21 4.90 15.24 -4.17
C ASN A 21 5.01 14.78 -5.62
N ASP A 22 4.13 15.27 -6.47
CA ASP A 22 4.15 14.94 -7.90
C ASP A 22 3.99 13.43 -8.13
N LEU A 23 3.06 12.84 -7.41
CA LEU A 23 2.75 11.42 -7.50
C LEU A 23 1.32 11.23 -7.97
N THR A 24 1.03 10.06 -8.50
CA THR A 24 -0.33 9.68 -8.91
C THR A 24 -0.84 8.63 -7.95
N ILE A 25 -2.09 8.74 -7.54
CA ILE A 25 -2.73 7.75 -6.69
C ILE A 25 -3.59 6.82 -7.54
N GLU A 26 -3.54 5.54 -7.21
CA GLU A 26 -4.39 4.55 -7.86
C GLU A 26 -4.87 3.58 -6.80
N LEU A 27 -6.15 3.22 -6.84
CA LEU A 27 -6.68 2.23 -5.90
C LEU A 27 -6.24 0.83 -6.32
N ALA A 28 -5.95 -0.02 -5.34
CA ALA A 28 -5.55 -1.39 -5.62
C ALA A 28 -6.69 -2.14 -6.33
N ASP A 29 -6.32 -2.92 -7.34
CA ASP A 29 -7.27 -3.77 -8.04
C ASP A 29 -7.49 -5.02 -7.19
N LYS A 30 -8.65 -5.10 -6.55
CA LYS A 30 -8.95 -6.20 -5.63
C LYS A 30 -9.32 -7.49 -6.35
N LYS A 31 -9.34 -7.46 -7.67
CA LYS A 31 -9.71 -8.62 -8.48
C LYS A 31 -8.53 -9.31 -9.13
N GLY A 32 -7.36 -9.10 -8.64
CA GLY A 32 -6.21 -9.79 -9.16
C GLY A 32 -4.95 -8.96 -9.34
N GLY A 33 -4.98 -7.73 -8.84
CA GLY A 33 -3.78 -6.90 -8.94
C GLY A 33 -2.65 -7.44 -8.08
N VAL A 34 -1.44 -7.26 -8.54
CA VAL A 34 -0.24 -7.63 -7.80
C VAL A 34 0.64 -6.40 -7.73
N TYR A 35 1.02 -6.02 -6.52
CA TYR A 35 1.77 -4.79 -6.32
C TYR A 35 3.01 -5.05 -5.49
N GLU A 36 4.14 -4.58 -5.96
CA GLU A 36 5.41 -4.73 -5.26
C GLU A 36 6.01 -3.36 -5.04
N GLY A 37 6.44 -3.09 -3.84
CA GLY A 37 7.07 -1.82 -3.54
C GLY A 37 7.09 -1.53 -2.07
N ARG A 38 7.54 -0.32 -1.76
CA ARG A 38 7.72 0.12 -0.38
C ARG A 38 6.45 0.74 0.15
N MET A 39 6.04 0.31 1.33
CA MET A 39 4.89 0.91 2.00
C MET A 39 5.25 2.31 2.48
N GLY A 40 4.29 3.20 2.42
CA GLY A 40 4.50 4.59 2.74
C GLY A 40 3.45 5.16 3.67
N VAL A 41 2.99 6.35 3.35
CA VAL A 41 2.03 7.07 4.18
C VAL A 41 0.78 6.24 4.43
N HIS A 42 0.25 6.30 5.62
CA HIS A 42 -0.98 5.60 5.93
C HIS A 42 -1.92 6.49 6.73
N THR A 43 -3.18 6.13 6.71
CA THR A 43 -4.22 6.80 7.48
C THR A 43 -4.89 5.74 8.34
N ASP A 44 -6.01 6.06 8.96
CA ASP A 44 -6.69 5.10 9.85
C ASP A 44 -7.12 3.85 9.11
N HIS A 45 -7.59 3.97 7.88
CA HIS A 45 -8.14 2.83 7.15
C HIS A 45 -7.34 2.46 5.89
N LEU A 46 -6.41 3.30 5.47
CA LEU A 46 -5.71 3.12 4.21
C LEU A 46 -4.21 3.15 4.40
N ILE A 47 -3.50 2.47 3.51
CA ILE A 47 -2.05 2.54 3.48
C ILE A 47 -1.60 2.58 2.03
N THR A 48 -0.56 3.36 1.74
CA THR A 48 -0.06 3.50 0.38
C THR A 48 1.16 2.63 0.16
N GLN A 49 1.36 2.25 -1.09
CA GLN A 49 2.53 1.49 -1.50
C GLN A 49 3.12 2.16 -2.73
N ASN A 50 4.38 2.50 -2.67
CA ASN A 50 5.08 3.10 -3.79
C ASN A 50 5.59 1.99 -4.70
N VAL A 51 4.99 1.89 -5.88
CA VAL A 51 5.35 0.83 -6.83
C VAL A 51 6.30 1.33 -7.92
N GLY A 52 6.82 2.55 -7.76
CA GLY A 52 7.70 3.14 -8.75
C GLY A 52 6.91 3.93 -9.78
N GLY A 53 7.59 4.62 -10.68
CA GLY A 53 6.94 5.40 -11.72
C GLY A 53 6.09 6.53 -11.19
N ARG A 54 6.39 7.03 -10.02
CA ARG A 54 5.62 8.11 -9.38
C ARG A 54 4.18 7.72 -9.11
N LYS A 55 3.96 6.46 -8.79
CA LYS A 55 2.62 5.96 -8.55
C LYS A 55 2.51 5.38 -7.14
N LEU A 56 1.47 5.76 -6.44
CA LEU A 56 1.14 5.20 -5.14
C LEU A 56 -0.13 4.38 -5.28
N ILE A 57 -0.08 3.15 -4.79
CA ILE A 57 -1.25 2.29 -4.76
C ILE A 57 -1.86 2.37 -3.38
N VAL A 58 -3.15 2.61 -3.30
CA VAL A 58 -3.86 2.72 -2.02
C VAL A 58 -4.49 1.38 -1.70
N HIS A 59 -4.11 0.83 -0.56
CA HIS A 59 -4.66 -0.44 -0.07
C HIS A 59 -5.55 -0.18 1.13
N ASP A 60 -6.54 -1.04 1.32
CA ASP A 60 -7.43 -0.97 2.46
C ASP A 60 -6.79 -1.81 3.58
N LYS A 61 -6.52 -1.20 4.72
CA LYS A 61 -5.90 -1.89 5.84
C LYS A 61 -6.72 -3.10 6.30
N ALA A 62 -8.03 -3.02 6.17
CA ALA A 62 -8.88 -4.13 6.56
C ALA A 62 -8.62 -5.38 5.74
N LEU A 63 -8.11 -5.21 4.52
CA LEU A 63 -7.81 -6.34 3.63
C LEU A 63 -6.38 -6.82 3.77
N VAL A 64 -5.44 -5.90 3.86
CA VAL A 64 -4.02 -6.28 3.84
C VAL A 64 -3.41 -6.40 5.24
N GLY A 65 -4.14 -5.97 6.27
CA GLY A 65 -3.68 -6.08 7.65
C GLY A 65 -3.13 -4.78 8.19
N ASP A 66 -3.48 -4.47 9.43
CA ASP A 66 -3.04 -3.23 10.05
C ASP A 66 -1.66 -3.34 10.65
N ALA A 67 -1.03 -4.49 10.59
CA ALA A 67 0.32 -4.65 11.09
C ALA A 67 1.37 -4.15 10.10
N LEU A 68 0.96 -3.78 8.90
CA LEU A 68 1.91 -3.27 7.90
C LEU A 68 2.45 -1.93 8.36
N ARG A 69 3.72 -1.71 8.11
CA ARG A 69 4.40 -0.50 8.55
C ARG A 69 5.02 0.23 7.39
N PRO A 70 5.20 1.55 7.51
CA PRO A 70 5.92 2.30 6.49
C PRO A 70 7.32 1.74 6.29
N ARG A 71 7.84 1.90 5.11
CA ARG A 71 9.21 1.52 4.73
C ARG A 71 9.46 0.04 4.58
N GLN A 72 8.43 -0.80 4.74
CA GLN A 72 8.59 -2.21 4.42
C GLN A 72 8.43 -2.40 2.92
N ASP A 73 9.27 -3.24 2.34
CA ASP A 73 9.10 -3.63 0.94
C ASP A 73 8.28 -4.89 0.90
N LEU A 74 7.12 -4.81 0.28
CA LEU A 74 6.15 -5.90 0.30
C LEU A 74 5.64 -6.19 -1.09
N ARG A 75 5.22 -7.44 -1.27
CA ARG A 75 4.45 -7.83 -2.44
C ARG A 75 3.04 -8.14 -1.95
N ILE A 76 2.06 -7.47 -2.51
CA ILE A 76 0.66 -7.67 -2.14
C ILE A 76 -0.09 -8.19 -3.35
N ASP A 77 -0.61 -9.40 -3.24
CA ASP A 77 -1.20 -10.14 -4.35
C ASP A 77 -2.68 -10.36 -4.06
N TYR A 78 -3.54 -9.81 -4.92
CA TYR A 78 -4.98 -9.90 -4.78
C TYR A 78 -5.60 -11.02 -5.61
N SER A 79 -4.82 -11.99 -6.03
CA SER A 79 -5.35 -13.06 -6.86
C SER A 79 -6.24 -14.04 -6.08
N SER A 80 -6.22 -13.97 -4.75
CA SER A 80 -7.10 -14.77 -3.91
C SER A 80 -8.11 -13.85 -3.22
N LYS A 81 -9.09 -14.42 -2.54
CA LYS A 81 -10.05 -13.65 -1.77
C LYS A 81 -9.37 -12.75 -0.75
N THR A 82 -8.37 -13.28 -0.08
CA THR A 82 -7.60 -12.51 0.89
C THR A 82 -6.26 -12.17 0.26
N PRO A 83 -5.87 -10.91 0.25
CA PRO A 83 -4.58 -10.55 -0.32
C PRO A 83 -3.45 -11.26 0.39
N ALA A 84 -2.52 -11.77 -0.38
CA ALA A 84 -1.32 -12.40 0.17
C ALA A 84 -0.24 -11.34 0.27
N VAL A 85 0.27 -11.13 1.48
CA VAL A 85 1.30 -10.13 1.73
C VAL A 85 2.60 -10.86 2.00
N THR A 86 3.60 -10.59 1.17
CA THR A 86 4.90 -11.23 1.29
C THR A 86 5.97 -10.17 1.49
N HIS A 87 6.83 -10.36 2.46
CA HIS A 87 7.95 -9.45 2.65
C HIS A 87 8.99 -9.72 1.58
N MET A 88 9.43 -8.63 0.92
CA MET A 88 10.46 -8.73 -0.06
C MET A 88 11.70 -8.23 0.60
N GLY A 89 12.44 -8.80 0.96
CA GLY A 89 13.42 -8.33 1.59
C GLY A 89 14.39 -7.79 1.28
N PRO A 90 15.04 -7.00 1.64
CA PRO A 90 16.25 -6.90 1.57
C PRO A 90 16.74 -7.78 2.58
N THR A 91 16.33 -8.08 2.78
CA THR A 91 16.64 -8.82 3.60
C THR A 91 17.55 -9.65 3.21
N ARG A 92 17.66 -9.10 2.53
CA ARG A 92 18.22 -9.40 2.09
C ARG A 92 19.10 -9.64 2.24
N ASN A 93 18.94 -9.43 2.59
CA ASN A 93 19.72 -9.59 2.79
C ASN A 93 20.37 -10.08 3.04
N LYS A 94 20.26 -10.32 3.35
CA LYS A 94 20.85 -10.65 3.66
C LYS A 94 21.52 -11.23 3.56
N GLY A 95 21.39 -11.38 3.57
CA GLY A 95 22.08 -11.87 3.62
C GLY A 95 22.75 -12.03 3.30
N LEU A 96 22.66 -11.72 3.29
CA LEU A 96 23.37 -11.82 3.09
C LEU A 96 24.10 -12.10 3.25
N SER A 97 23.95 -12.16 3.62
CA SER A 97 24.57 -12.36 3.91
C SER A 97 25.32 -12.77 3.82
N ARG A 98 25.38 -12.91 3.94
CA ARG A 98 26.08 -13.15 3.93
C ARG A 98 26.66 -13.30 3.71
#